data_303de7745077ad3321679334a3017375
#
_entry.id   303de7745077ad3321679334a3017375
#
_cell.length_a   1.000
_cell.length_b   1.000
_cell.length_c   1.000
_cell.angle_alpha   90.00
_cell.angle_beta   90.00
_cell.angle_gamma   90.00
#
_symmetry.space_group_name_H-M   'P 1'
#
loop_
_entity.id
_entity.type
_entity.pdbx_description
1 polymer ?
#
loop_
_entity_poly.entity_id
_entity_poly.type
_entity_poly.pdbx_seq_one_letter_code
_entity_poly.pdbx_strand_id
1 'polypeptide(L)'
;MGRPCQGSVGQRVLLLGVLVALHVGTAIALLIYFWDEWRSIGVGLYVSARERRVAGPEARLGLLFIVATIPAGLTGLIFEHALRTFFAKPLAAATFLLINGLLLGAGELLWRRTGVRAAAGRTQATNPESGRRIDTLTYREAVFIGIAQIGALVAGISRSGITMVAGLARGLDHEDAARFSFLLATPIIAAAGVYKLPDLLGHLGSGVRGQALVGAVAAGISAYASTRFLLRFFRSNTLWPFAVYCIVVGAWCMVYFA
;
A
#
# COMPACT_ATOMS: atom_id res chain seq x y z
N MET A 1 30.53 29.95 23.94
CA MET A 1 29.90 29.95 22.60
C MET A 1 29.61 28.52 22.20
N GLY A 2 28.35 28.11 22.25
CA GLY A 2 27.88 26.75 22.14
C GLY A 2 27.87 26.22 20.70
N ARG A 3 28.16 24.91 20.58
CA ARG A 3 27.93 24.13 19.34
C ARG A 3 26.61 23.38 19.42
N PRO A 4 25.47 23.92 19.01
CA PRO A 4 24.20 23.19 19.11
C PRO A 4 23.66 22.58 17.79
N CYS A 5 24.34 22.69 16.64
CA CYS A 5 23.69 22.35 15.36
C CYS A 5 24.17 21.08 14.63
N GLN A 6 25.28 20.46 15.02
CA GLN A 6 25.78 19.29 14.28
C GLN A 6 25.06 17.96 14.60
N GLY A 7 24.54 17.79 15.81
CA GLY A 7 23.84 16.56 16.22
C GLY A 7 22.49 16.36 15.52
N SER A 8 21.73 17.42 15.29
CA SER A 8 20.38 17.33 14.70
C SER A 8 20.41 17.03 13.19
N VAL A 9 21.42 17.54 12.47
CA VAL A 9 21.57 17.27 11.03
C VAL A 9 22.01 15.84 10.80
N GLY A 10 22.99 15.35 11.57
CA GLY A 10 23.45 13.97 11.49
C GLY A 10 22.35 12.95 11.77
N GLN A 11 21.51 13.18 12.79
CA GLN A 11 20.38 12.32 13.11
C GLN A 11 19.32 12.31 12.01
N ARG A 12 19.01 13.44 11.40
CA ARG A 12 18.04 13.52 10.29
C ARG A 12 18.54 12.77 9.06
N VAL A 13 19.81 12.90 8.75
CA VAL A 13 20.44 12.17 7.62
C VAL A 13 20.42 10.67 7.86
N LEU A 14 20.75 10.25 9.07
CA LEU A 14 20.70 8.84 9.49
C LEU A 14 19.28 8.27 9.35
N LEU A 15 18.28 8.96 9.87
CA LEU A 15 16.88 8.54 9.77
C LEU A 15 16.41 8.44 8.32
N LEU A 16 16.75 9.41 7.49
CA LEU A 16 16.38 9.39 6.06
C LEU A 16 17.06 8.24 5.31
N GLY A 17 18.35 8.02 5.54
CA GLY A 17 19.10 6.92 4.91
C GLY A 17 18.55 5.54 5.28
N VAL A 18 18.26 5.32 6.57
CA VAL A 18 17.65 4.07 7.04
C VAL A 18 16.25 3.90 6.44
N LEU A 19 15.41 4.95 6.44
CA LEU A 19 14.07 4.91 5.88
C LEU A 19 14.07 4.51 4.39
N VAL A 20 14.99 5.09 3.61
CA VAL A 20 15.16 4.73 2.18
C VAL A 20 15.53 3.26 2.04
N ALA A 21 16.49 2.78 2.83
CA ALA A 21 16.92 1.39 2.79
C ALA A 21 15.78 0.41 3.15
N LEU A 22 14.94 0.74 4.15
CA LEU A 22 13.76 -0.03 4.50
C LEU A 22 12.76 -0.12 3.34
N HIS A 23 12.53 0.99 2.62
CA HIS A 23 11.65 1.00 1.45
C HIS A 23 12.20 0.15 0.30
N VAL A 24 13.50 0.24 0.03
CA VAL A 24 14.17 -0.59 -0.99
C VAL A 24 14.07 -2.07 -0.63
N GLY A 25 14.38 -2.45 0.62
CA GLY A 25 14.24 -3.82 1.10
C GLY A 25 12.82 -4.36 0.95
N THR A 26 11.83 -3.56 1.32
CA THR A 26 10.41 -3.91 1.15
C THR A 26 10.03 -4.07 -0.32
N ALA A 27 10.45 -3.14 -1.20
CA ALA A 27 10.17 -3.23 -2.63
C ALA A 27 10.76 -4.50 -3.27
N ILE A 28 12.02 -4.82 -2.92
CA ILE A 28 12.68 -6.05 -3.40
C ILE A 28 11.91 -7.29 -2.91
N ALA A 29 11.49 -7.33 -1.66
CA ALA A 29 10.72 -8.44 -1.10
C ALA A 29 9.38 -8.65 -1.83
N LEU A 30 8.65 -7.57 -2.13
CA LEU A 30 7.40 -7.63 -2.89
C LEU A 30 7.65 -8.06 -4.34
N LEU A 31 8.72 -7.58 -4.98
CA LEU A 31 9.10 -8.01 -6.33
C LEU A 31 9.46 -9.51 -6.36
N ILE A 32 10.17 -10.01 -5.35
CA ILE A 32 10.49 -11.44 -5.23
C ILE A 32 9.22 -12.25 -4.99
N TYR A 33 8.34 -11.79 -4.08
CA TYR A 33 7.12 -12.50 -3.74
C TYR A 33 6.17 -12.62 -4.93
N PHE A 34 6.02 -11.55 -5.72
CA PHE A 34 5.15 -11.45 -6.89
C PHE A 34 5.93 -11.55 -8.20
N TRP A 35 7.06 -12.30 -8.21
CA TRP A 35 7.97 -12.35 -9.37
C TRP A 35 7.28 -12.83 -10.63
N ASP A 36 6.47 -13.89 -10.53
CA ASP A 36 5.79 -14.48 -11.70
C ASP A 36 4.74 -13.52 -12.26
N GLU A 37 3.99 -12.83 -11.38
CA GLU A 37 3.03 -11.82 -11.78
C GLU A 37 3.71 -10.63 -12.46
N TRP A 38 4.79 -10.11 -11.87
CA TRP A 38 5.53 -8.98 -12.44
C TRP A 38 6.19 -9.33 -13.76
N ARG A 39 6.72 -10.54 -13.89
CA ARG A 39 7.28 -11.05 -15.16
C ARG A 39 6.19 -11.12 -16.22
N SER A 40 5.06 -11.71 -15.94
CA SER A 40 3.92 -11.85 -16.85
C SER A 40 3.36 -10.48 -17.28
N ILE A 41 3.20 -9.56 -16.31
CA ILE A 41 2.78 -8.17 -16.57
C ILE A 41 3.81 -7.46 -17.47
N GLY A 42 5.11 -7.59 -17.19
CA GLY A 42 6.18 -6.97 -17.96
C GLY A 42 6.20 -7.47 -19.41
N VAL A 43 6.10 -8.78 -19.62
CA VAL A 43 6.01 -9.38 -20.96
C VAL A 43 4.74 -8.89 -21.67
N GLY A 44 3.58 -8.91 -20.99
CA GLY A 44 2.32 -8.46 -21.56
C GLY A 44 2.35 -6.99 -21.98
N LEU A 45 2.93 -6.11 -21.16
CA LEU A 45 3.11 -4.69 -21.49
C LEU A 45 4.07 -4.49 -22.67
N TYR A 46 5.18 -5.25 -22.72
CA TYR A 46 6.12 -5.20 -23.84
C TYR A 46 5.46 -5.60 -25.16
N VAL A 47 4.73 -6.73 -25.17
CA VAL A 47 4.00 -7.20 -26.37
C VAL A 47 2.94 -6.18 -26.78
N SER A 48 2.20 -5.62 -25.80
CA SER A 48 1.18 -4.59 -26.06
C SER A 48 1.77 -3.33 -26.70
N ALA A 49 2.93 -2.88 -26.23
CA ALA A 49 3.62 -1.73 -26.79
C ALA A 49 4.09 -1.99 -28.22
N ARG A 50 4.60 -3.21 -28.51
CA ARG A 50 5.05 -3.62 -29.83
C ARG A 50 3.90 -3.76 -30.83
N GLU A 51 2.79 -4.37 -30.40
CA GLU A 51 1.63 -4.64 -31.25
C GLU A 51 0.62 -3.47 -31.30
N ARG A 52 0.85 -2.42 -30.50
CA ARG A 52 -0.04 -1.26 -30.34
C ARG A 52 -1.49 -1.63 -29.96
N ARG A 53 -1.65 -2.74 -29.24
CA ARG A 53 -2.94 -3.23 -28.74
C ARG A 53 -2.73 -3.86 -27.37
N VAL A 54 -3.77 -3.92 -26.53
CA VAL A 54 -3.70 -4.59 -25.24
C VAL A 54 -3.62 -6.10 -25.45
N ALA A 55 -2.46 -6.68 -25.20
CA ALA A 55 -2.17 -8.10 -25.44
C ALA A 55 -2.45 -8.93 -24.18
N GLY A 56 -3.70 -9.30 -23.97
CA GLY A 56 -4.09 -10.22 -22.91
C GLY A 56 -4.42 -9.58 -21.55
N PRO A 57 -4.83 -10.42 -20.57
CA PRO A 57 -5.24 -9.98 -19.24
C PRO A 57 -4.08 -9.43 -18.40
N GLU A 58 -2.86 -9.94 -18.58
CA GLU A 58 -1.67 -9.51 -17.84
C GLU A 58 -1.28 -8.07 -18.21
N ALA A 59 -1.30 -7.75 -19.51
CA ALA A 59 -1.07 -6.39 -19.99
C ALA A 59 -2.12 -5.42 -19.48
N ARG A 60 -3.39 -5.85 -19.47
CA ARG A 60 -4.50 -5.07 -18.92
C ARG A 60 -4.31 -4.82 -17.44
N LEU A 61 -3.90 -5.82 -16.66
CA LEU A 61 -3.60 -5.68 -15.24
C LEU A 61 -2.48 -4.67 -14.99
N GLY A 62 -1.40 -4.74 -15.77
CA GLY A 62 -0.31 -3.76 -15.72
C GLY A 62 -0.79 -2.32 -15.98
N LEU A 63 -1.64 -2.12 -17.00
CA LEU A 63 -2.25 -0.81 -17.28
C LEU A 63 -3.16 -0.34 -16.15
N LEU A 64 -3.91 -1.24 -15.50
CA LEU A 64 -4.73 -0.91 -14.34
C LEU A 64 -3.86 -0.40 -13.18
N PHE A 65 -2.69 -1.01 -12.92
CA PHE A 65 -1.76 -0.52 -11.90
C PHE A 65 -1.17 0.85 -12.25
N ILE A 66 -0.80 1.08 -13.52
CA ILE A 66 -0.32 2.40 -13.96
C ILE A 66 -1.40 3.45 -13.70
N VAL A 67 -2.62 3.21 -14.18
CA VAL A 67 -3.75 4.13 -14.04
C VAL A 67 -4.10 4.38 -12.56
N ALA A 68 -4.11 3.34 -11.72
CA ALA A 68 -4.37 3.46 -10.29
C ALA A 68 -3.24 4.17 -9.52
N THR A 69 -2.01 4.15 -10.03
CA THR A 69 -0.86 4.82 -9.39
C THR A 69 -0.87 6.34 -9.62
N ILE A 70 -1.36 6.79 -10.79
CA ILE A 70 -1.31 8.21 -11.20
C ILE A 70 -1.93 9.16 -10.17
N PRO A 71 -3.17 8.96 -9.67
CA PRO A 71 -3.80 9.92 -8.76
C PRO A 71 -2.98 10.13 -7.47
N ALA A 72 -2.57 9.04 -6.83
CA ALA A 72 -1.80 9.10 -5.58
C ALA A 72 -0.38 9.61 -5.82
N GLY A 73 0.27 9.22 -6.92
CA GLY A 73 1.60 9.66 -7.30
C GLY A 73 1.66 11.18 -7.55
N LEU A 74 0.74 11.71 -8.34
CA LEU A 74 0.64 13.15 -8.61
C LEU A 74 0.33 13.93 -7.33
N THR A 75 -0.63 13.48 -6.54
CA THR A 75 -0.98 14.15 -5.28
C THR A 75 0.19 14.13 -4.31
N GLY A 76 0.90 13.00 -4.19
CA GLY A 76 2.07 12.87 -3.33
C GLY A 76 3.20 13.83 -3.72
N LEU A 77 3.48 13.98 -5.02
CA LEU A 77 4.50 14.90 -5.53
C LEU A 77 4.12 16.38 -5.30
N ILE A 78 2.86 16.75 -5.57
CA ILE A 78 2.40 18.15 -5.45
C ILE A 78 2.34 18.59 -3.97
N PHE A 79 1.86 17.70 -3.09
CA PHE A 79 1.60 18.03 -1.69
C PHE A 79 2.66 17.51 -0.72
N GLU A 80 3.82 17.00 -1.19
CA GLU A 80 4.86 16.39 -0.34
C GLU A 80 5.21 17.27 0.87
N HIS A 81 5.45 18.57 0.65
CA HIS A 81 5.86 19.49 1.71
C HIS A 81 4.75 19.72 2.75
N ALA A 82 3.53 19.96 2.31
CA ALA A 82 2.37 20.17 3.20
C ALA A 82 2.06 18.93 4.03
N LEU A 83 2.13 17.75 3.42
CA LEU A 83 1.90 16.47 4.10
C LEU A 83 2.95 16.21 5.19
N ARG A 84 4.22 16.48 4.93
CA ARG A 84 5.30 16.32 5.92
C ARG A 84 5.13 17.19 7.14
N THR A 85 4.71 18.43 6.97
CA THR A 85 4.54 19.40 8.08
C THR A 85 3.28 19.16 8.88
N PHE A 86 2.18 18.87 8.22
CA PHE A 86 0.87 18.72 8.88
C PHE A 86 0.76 17.43 9.69
N PHE A 87 1.37 16.32 9.21
CA PHE A 87 1.23 15.00 9.81
C PHE A 87 2.36 14.60 10.76
N ALA A 88 3.29 15.50 11.11
CA ALA A 88 4.33 15.25 12.10
C ALA A 88 3.83 15.17 13.56
N LYS A 89 2.52 15.40 13.78
CA LYS A 89 1.93 15.43 15.14
C LYS A 89 1.41 14.05 15.55
N PRO A 90 1.85 13.48 16.69
CA PRO A 90 1.42 12.17 17.16
C PRO A 90 -0.10 12.02 17.33
N LEU A 91 -0.76 13.07 17.84
CA LEU A 91 -2.22 13.10 18.02
C LEU A 91 -2.95 12.99 16.67
N ALA A 92 -2.46 13.67 15.61
CA ALA A 92 -3.05 13.55 14.29
C ALA A 92 -2.93 12.10 13.75
N ALA A 93 -1.76 11.48 13.89
CA ALA A 93 -1.56 10.10 13.48
C ALA A 93 -2.47 9.13 14.25
N ALA A 94 -2.67 9.32 15.55
CA ALA A 94 -3.58 8.53 16.38
C ALA A 94 -5.05 8.69 15.91
N THR A 95 -5.48 9.92 15.64
CA THR A 95 -6.82 10.21 15.12
C THR A 95 -7.07 9.52 13.78
N PHE A 96 -6.10 9.62 12.85
CA PHE A 96 -6.22 8.96 11.55
C PHE A 96 -6.11 7.44 11.62
N LEU A 97 -5.38 6.88 12.60
CA LEU A 97 -5.38 5.44 12.87
C LEU A 97 -6.77 4.96 13.31
N LEU A 98 -7.45 5.71 14.18
CA LEU A 98 -8.83 5.42 14.58
C LEU A 98 -9.77 5.48 13.38
N ILE A 99 -9.67 6.54 12.56
CA ILE A 99 -10.44 6.68 11.32
C ILE A 99 -10.16 5.51 10.37
N ASN A 100 -8.90 5.08 10.24
CA ASN A 100 -8.53 3.92 9.43
C ASN A 100 -9.25 2.65 9.91
N GLY A 101 -9.33 2.40 11.21
CA GLY A 101 -10.08 1.29 11.77
C GLY A 101 -11.57 1.34 11.44
N LEU A 102 -12.19 2.52 11.53
CA LEU A 102 -13.57 2.73 11.13
C LEU A 102 -13.78 2.50 9.62
N LEU A 103 -12.87 2.94 8.77
CA LEU A 103 -12.92 2.71 7.32
C LEU A 103 -12.81 1.22 6.98
N LEU A 104 -11.92 0.48 7.65
CA LEU A 104 -11.80 -0.98 7.48
C LEU A 104 -13.09 -1.70 7.88
N GLY A 105 -13.67 -1.35 9.02
CA GLY A 105 -14.95 -1.91 9.48
C GLY A 105 -16.11 -1.57 8.55
N ALA A 106 -16.20 -0.32 8.10
CA ALA A 106 -17.22 0.13 7.14
C ALA A 106 -17.08 -0.60 5.80
N GLY A 107 -15.85 -0.77 5.30
CA GLY A 107 -15.58 -1.52 4.07
C GLY A 107 -16.05 -2.97 4.15
N GLU A 108 -15.79 -3.63 5.27
CA GLU A 108 -16.25 -4.99 5.54
C GLU A 108 -17.79 -5.10 5.60
N LEU A 109 -18.44 -4.14 6.29
CA LEU A 109 -19.91 -4.09 6.35
C LEU A 109 -20.54 -3.85 4.98
N LEU A 110 -19.97 -2.95 4.18
CA LEU A 110 -20.44 -2.67 2.82
C LEU A 110 -20.29 -3.92 1.93
N TRP A 111 -19.16 -4.59 1.98
CA TRP A 111 -18.91 -5.80 1.20
C TRP A 111 -19.92 -6.91 1.54
N ARG A 112 -20.18 -7.15 2.82
CA ARG A 112 -21.21 -8.10 3.27
C ARG A 112 -22.60 -7.74 2.76
N ARG A 113 -22.98 -6.46 2.80
CA ARG A 113 -24.29 -6.00 2.32
C ARG A 113 -24.45 -6.16 0.80
N THR A 114 -23.38 -5.90 0.03
CA THR A 114 -23.41 -6.07 -1.44
C THR A 114 -23.43 -7.55 -1.83
N GLY A 115 -22.68 -8.40 -1.15
CA GLY A 115 -22.68 -9.85 -1.35
C GLY A 115 -24.06 -10.47 -1.07
N VAL A 116 -24.70 -10.10 0.03
CA VAL A 116 -26.05 -10.56 0.39
C VAL A 116 -27.07 -10.12 -0.66
N ARG A 117 -27.01 -8.88 -1.17
CA ARG A 117 -27.92 -8.38 -2.22
C ARG A 117 -27.70 -9.08 -3.55
N ALA A 118 -26.44 -9.38 -3.92
CA ALA A 118 -26.13 -10.11 -5.15
C ALA A 118 -26.61 -11.58 -5.08
N ALA A 119 -26.53 -12.21 -3.91
CA ALA A 119 -27.05 -13.55 -3.68
C ALA A 119 -28.59 -13.60 -3.72
N ALA A 120 -29.28 -12.60 -3.16
CA ALA A 120 -30.72 -12.50 -3.17
C ALA A 120 -31.32 -12.29 -4.58
N GLY A 121 -30.54 -11.72 -5.52
CA GLY A 121 -30.98 -11.49 -6.91
C GLY A 121 -30.62 -12.60 -7.91
N ARG A 122 -29.87 -13.63 -7.49
CA ARG A 122 -29.47 -14.76 -8.36
C ARG A 122 -30.10 -16.07 -7.88
N THR A 123 -31.02 -16.57 -8.70
CA THR A 123 -31.73 -17.85 -8.46
C THR A 123 -30.86 -19.09 -8.69
N GLN A 124 -29.56 -18.94 -8.97
CA GLN A 124 -28.62 -20.07 -9.11
C GLN A 124 -27.35 -19.77 -8.32
N ALA A 125 -27.14 -20.63 -7.34
CA ALA A 125 -26.06 -20.60 -6.37
C ALA A 125 -24.69 -20.85 -7.01
N THR A 126 -23.93 -19.79 -7.16
CA THR A 126 -22.49 -19.85 -6.94
C THR A 126 -22.25 -19.21 -5.57
N ASN A 127 -21.40 -19.86 -4.76
CA ASN A 127 -21.10 -19.51 -3.37
C ASN A 127 -21.26 -18.01 -3.05
N PRO A 128 -22.12 -17.60 -2.09
CA PRO A 128 -22.34 -16.19 -1.76
C PRO A 128 -21.08 -15.47 -1.20
N GLU A 129 -20.02 -16.23 -0.91
CA GLU A 129 -18.74 -15.74 -0.41
C GLU A 129 -17.71 -15.48 -1.52
N SER A 130 -17.97 -15.82 -2.78
CA SER A 130 -17.05 -15.55 -3.88
C SER A 130 -17.27 -14.15 -4.45
N GLY A 131 -16.41 -13.21 -4.05
CA GLY A 131 -16.32 -11.90 -4.68
C GLY A 131 -15.84 -11.97 -6.14
N ARG A 132 -15.79 -10.81 -6.80
CA ARG A 132 -15.21 -10.65 -8.14
C ARG A 132 -13.69 -10.84 -8.09
N ARG A 133 -13.12 -11.36 -9.17
CA ARG A 133 -11.69 -11.52 -9.32
C ARG A 133 -11.03 -10.24 -9.85
N ILE A 134 -9.73 -10.11 -9.60
CA ILE A 134 -8.88 -8.97 -9.99
C ILE A 134 -8.88 -8.72 -11.51
N ASP A 135 -8.98 -9.78 -12.33
CA ASP A 135 -9.00 -9.72 -13.80
C ASP A 135 -10.29 -9.09 -14.36
N THR A 136 -11.34 -9.00 -13.56
CA THR A 136 -12.62 -8.39 -13.93
C THR A 136 -12.67 -6.87 -13.71
N LEU A 137 -11.67 -6.27 -13.07
CA LEU A 137 -11.63 -4.83 -12.81
C LEU A 137 -11.61 -4.01 -14.10
N THR A 138 -12.37 -2.92 -14.09
CA THR A 138 -12.38 -1.91 -15.15
C THR A 138 -11.39 -0.78 -14.86
N TYR A 139 -11.01 -0.01 -15.88
CA TYR A 139 -10.14 1.17 -15.70
C TYR A 139 -10.75 2.21 -14.78
N ARG A 140 -12.08 2.41 -14.83
CA ARG A 140 -12.80 3.34 -13.92
C ARG A 140 -12.69 2.90 -12.47
N GLU A 141 -12.77 1.61 -12.20
CA GLU A 141 -12.61 1.03 -10.86
C GLU A 141 -11.16 1.15 -10.37
N ALA A 142 -10.18 0.96 -11.26
CA ALA A 142 -8.76 1.18 -10.94
C ALA A 142 -8.48 2.65 -10.58
N VAL A 143 -9.05 3.61 -11.34
CA VAL A 143 -8.97 5.05 -10.98
C VAL A 143 -9.59 5.31 -9.61
N PHE A 144 -10.77 4.71 -9.33
CA PHE A 144 -11.41 4.86 -8.02
C PHE A 144 -10.52 4.35 -6.88
N ILE A 145 -9.90 3.18 -7.03
CA ILE A 145 -8.96 2.64 -6.04
C ILE A 145 -7.73 3.56 -5.93
N GLY A 146 -7.24 4.09 -7.04
CA GLY A 146 -6.13 5.05 -7.07
C GLY A 146 -6.46 6.38 -6.36
N ILE A 147 -7.67 6.90 -6.50
CA ILE A 147 -8.15 8.07 -5.76
C ILE A 147 -8.26 7.76 -4.27
N ALA A 148 -8.82 6.61 -3.90
CA ALA A 148 -8.87 6.18 -2.51
C ALA A 148 -7.47 6.11 -1.87
N GLN A 149 -6.45 5.71 -2.66
CA GLN A 149 -5.06 5.64 -2.22
C GLN A 149 -4.49 7.01 -1.82
N ILE A 150 -5.05 8.15 -2.30
CA ILE A 150 -4.65 9.49 -1.85
C ILE A 150 -4.83 9.63 -0.34
N GLY A 151 -5.88 9.03 0.23
CA GLY A 151 -6.08 9.00 1.68
C GLY A 151 -4.92 8.38 2.45
N ALA A 152 -4.16 7.49 1.84
CA ALA A 152 -2.98 6.85 2.45
C ALA A 152 -1.74 7.76 2.54
N LEU A 153 -1.77 8.95 1.95
CA LEU A 153 -0.74 9.96 2.15
C LEU A 153 -0.81 10.58 3.55
N VAL A 154 -1.92 10.37 4.25
CA VAL A 154 -2.14 10.82 5.61
C VAL A 154 -1.53 9.84 6.60
N ALA A 155 -0.68 10.32 7.51
CA ALA A 155 -0.09 9.51 8.56
C ALA A 155 -1.18 8.91 9.47
N GLY A 156 -1.13 7.59 9.70
CA GLY A 156 -2.16 6.85 10.46
C GLY A 156 -3.13 6.06 9.58
N ILE A 157 -3.29 6.42 8.29
CA ILE A 157 -4.09 5.64 7.35
C ILE A 157 -3.20 4.61 6.66
N SER A 158 -3.63 3.35 6.73
CA SER A 158 -2.95 2.24 6.06
C SER A 158 -3.22 2.27 4.56
N ARG A 159 -2.15 2.36 3.73
CA ARG A 159 -2.29 2.33 2.27
C ARG A 159 -2.92 1.03 1.78
N SER A 160 -2.42 -0.10 2.24
CA SER A 160 -3.00 -1.40 1.89
C SER A 160 -4.44 -1.53 2.41
N GLY A 161 -4.74 -1.00 3.59
CA GLY A 161 -6.08 -1.01 4.15
C GLY A 161 -7.08 -0.25 3.27
N ILE A 162 -6.79 1.01 2.93
CA ILE A 162 -7.72 1.83 2.15
C ILE A 162 -7.88 1.32 0.70
N THR A 163 -6.82 0.81 0.08
CA THR A 163 -6.90 0.21 -1.26
C THR A 163 -7.68 -1.10 -1.26
N MET A 164 -7.53 -1.93 -0.22
CA MET A 164 -8.36 -3.11 -0.02
C MET A 164 -9.83 -2.74 0.16
N VAL A 165 -10.16 -1.78 1.03
CA VAL A 165 -11.54 -1.29 1.23
C VAL A 165 -12.12 -0.79 -0.08
N ALA A 166 -11.36 -0.04 -0.88
CA ALA A 166 -11.81 0.41 -2.19
C ALA A 166 -12.05 -0.75 -3.17
N GLY A 167 -11.20 -1.80 -3.15
CA GLY A 167 -11.38 -3.03 -3.92
C GLY A 167 -12.63 -3.80 -3.50
N LEU A 168 -12.82 -4.00 -2.19
CA LEU A 168 -14.04 -4.62 -1.64
C LEU A 168 -15.30 -3.85 -1.98
N ALA A 169 -15.26 -2.52 -1.97
CA ALA A 169 -16.38 -1.67 -2.39
C ALA A 169 -16.72 -1.84 -3.89
N ARG A 170 -15.80 -2.35 -4.71
CA ARG A 170 -16.01 -2.73 -6.11
C ARG A 170 -16.37 -4.21 -6.28
N GLY A 171 -16.53 -4.92 -5.16
CA GLY A 171 -16.97 -6.32 -5.13
C GLY A 171 -15.87 -7.34 -5.30
N LEU A 172 -14.58 -6.96 -5.22
CA LEU A 172 -13.48 -7.93 -5.14
C LEU A 172 -13.64 -8.80 -3.91
N ASP A 173 -13.16 -10.05 -3.96
CA ASP A 173 -12.98 -10.83 -2.75
C ASP A 173 -11.78 -10.32 -1.92
N HIS A 174 -11.65 -10.82 -0.70
CA HIS A 174 -10.62 -10.34 0.23
C HIS A 174 -9.20 -10.69 -0.23
N GLU A 175 -8.99 -11.87 -0.81
CA GLU A 175 -7.69 -12.31 -1.32
C GLU A 175 -7.27 -11.44 -2.51
N ASP A 176 -8.16 -11.23 -3.48
CA ASP A 176 -7.88 -10.44 -4.68
C ASP A 176 -7.76 -8.93 -4.37
N ALA A 177 -8.53 -8.41 -3.41
CA ALA A 177 -8.38 -7.04 -2.93
C ALA A 177 -7.01 -6.82 -2.25
N ALA A 178 -6.56 -7.78 -1.43
CA ALA A 178 -5.23 -7.74 -0.83
C ALA A 178 -4.13 -7.87 -1.88
N ARG A 179 -4.25 -8.81 -2.81
CA ARG A 179 -3.31 -9.04 -3.90
C ARG A 179 -3.17 -7.78 -4.78
N PHE A 180 -4.29 -7.18 -5.19
CA PHE A 180 -4.28 -5.92 -5.93
C PHE A 180 -3.58 -4.81 -5.15
N SER A 181 -3.88 -4.68 -3.86
CA SER A 181 -3.28 -3.66 -2.99
C SER A 181 -1.75 -3.82 -2.86
N PHE A 182 -1.24 -5.03 -2.68
CA PHE A 182 0.21 -5.28 -2.55
C PHE A 182 0.93 -5.12 -3.89
N LEU A 183 0.35 -5.58 -4.99
CA LEU A 183 0.89 -5.34 -6.33
C LEU A 183 0.92 -3.85 -6.65
N LEU A 184 -0.16 -3.10 -6.36
CA LEU A 184 -0.21 -1.65 -6.55
C LEU A 184 0.81 -0.90 -5.68
N ALA A 185 1.11 -1.41 -4.49
CA ALA A 185 2.12 -0.83 -3.60
C ALA A 185 3.55 -0.96 -4.16
N THR A 186 3.84 -2.04 -4.87
CA THR A 186 5.19 -2.38 -5.33
C THR A 186 5.83 -1.28 -6.20
N PRO A 187 5.21 -0.79 -7.30
CA PRO A 187 5.82 0.25 -8.14
C PRO A 187 5.99 1.58 -7.40
N ILE A 188 5.07 1.92 -6.49
CA ILE A 188 5.14 3.18 -5.74
C ILE A 188 6.30 3.13 -4.74
N ILE A 189 6.45 2.02 -4.00
CA ILE A 189 7.54 1.85 -3.04
C ILE A 189 8.88 1.77 -3.78
N ALA A 190 8.93 1.05 -4.90
CA ALA A 190 10.12 0.97 -5.74
C ALA A 190 10.52 2.35 -6.28
N ALA A 191 9.57 3.12 -6.82
CA ALA A 191 9.81 4.48 -7.31
C ALA A 191 10.33 5.41 -6.20
N ALA A 192 9.72 5.38 -5.01
CA ALA A 192 10.17 6.16 -3.86
C ALA A 192 11.58 5.74 -3.41
N GLY A 193 11.87 4.44 -3.40
CA GLY A 193 13.20 3.90 -3.08
C GLY A 193 14.26 4.36 -4.08
N VAL A 194 14.00 4.23 -5.38
CA VAL A 194 14.91 4.65 -6.46
C VAL A 194 15.13 6.16 -6.44
N TYR A 195 14.08 6.96 -6.26
CA TYR A 195 14.16 8.43 -6.19
C TYR A 195 15.06 8.90 -5.04
N LYS A 196 15.05 8.21 -3.91
CA LYS A 196 15.85 8.54 -2.72
C LYS A 196 17.20 7.80 -2.65
N LEU A 197 17.47 6.85 -3.53
CA LEU A 197 18.70 6.06 -3.53
C LEU A 197 19.98 6.90 -3.64
N PRO A 198 20.03 7.99 -4.46
CA PRO A 198 21.21 8.85 -4.52
C PRO A 198 21.58 9.48 -3.16
N ASP A 199 20.60 9.79 -2.32
CA ASP A 199 20.83 10.34 -0.98
C ASP A 199 21.57 9.33 -0.08
N LEU A 200 21.28 8.03 -0.23
CA LEU A 200 21.95 6.95 0.51
C LEU A 200 23.35 6.64 -0.02
N LEU A 201 23.54 6.69 -1.34
CA LEU A 201 24.83 6.37 -1.97
C LEU A 201 25.82 7.53 -1.90
N GLY A 202 25.35 8.76 -1.74
CA GLY A 202 26.17 9.96 -1.62
C GLY A 202 26.89 10.12 -0.28
N HIS A 203 27.48 11.30 -0.07
CA HIS A 203 28.19 11.64 1.17
C HIS A 203 27.33 11.55 2.44
N LEU A 204 26.01 11.73 2.29
CA LEU A 204 25.05 11.63 3.39
C LEU A 204 24.93 10.20 3.95
N GLY A 205 25.22 9.17 3.14
CA GLY A 205 25.16 7.77 3.56
C GLY A 205 26.47 7.22 4.14
N SER A 206 27.58 7.99 4.11
CA SER A 206 28.86 7.54 4.65
C SER A 206 28.77 7.45 6.18
N GLY A 207 28.97 6.26 6.73
CA GLY A 207 28.85 5.98 8.17
C GLY A 207 27.54 5.29 8.60
N VAL A 208 26.52 5.22 7.72
CA VAL A 208 25.19 4.62 8.02
C VAL A 208 24.88 3.40 7.16
N ARG A 209 25.73 3.10 6.17
CA ARG A 209 25.49 2.04 5.17
C ARG A 209 25.31 0.65 5.79
N GLY A 210 26.05 0.33 6.84
CA GLY A 210 25.92 -0.95 7.53
C GLY A 210 24.55 -1.11 8.21
N GLN A 211 24.14 -0.09 8.95
CA GLN A 211 22.82 -0.07 9.63
C GLN A 211 21.68 -0.05 8.61
N ALA A 212 21.83 0.72 7.52
CA ALA A 212 20.88 0.77 6.42
C ALA A 212 20.71 -0.59 5.73
N LEU A 213 21.81 -1.32 5.51
CA LEU A 213 21.78 -2.66 4.93
C LEU A 213 21.08 -3.66 5.84
N VAL A 214 21.44 -3.69 7.14
CA VAL A 214 20.77 -4.55 8.13
C VAL A 214 19.27 -4.24 8.20
N GLY A 215 18.92 -2.95 8.23
CA GLY A 215 17.54 -2.49 8.20
C GLY A 215 16.80 -2.94 6.93
N ALA A 216 17.42 -2.79 5.75
CA ALA A 216 16.84 -3.22 4.47
C ALA A 216 16.59 -4.73 4.44
N VAL A 217 17.53 -5.55 4.91
CA VAL A 217 17.36 -7.01 4.99
C VAL A 217 16.23 -7.38 5.96
N ALA A 218 16.23 -6.79 7.16
CA ALA A 218 15.18 -7.04 8.14
C ALA A 218 13.79 -6.62 7.62
N ALA A 219 13.69 -5.45 6.96
CA ALA A 219 12.46 -4.98 6.33
C ALA A 219 12.02 -5.90 5.20
N GLY A 220 12.94 -6.37 4.37
CA GLY A 220 12.66 -7.31 3.30
C GLY A 220 12.11 -8.63 3.80
N ILE A 221 12.77 -9.25 4.79
CA ILE A 221 12.31 -10.50 5.41
C ILE A 221 10.91 -10.31 6.03
N SER A 222 10.72 -9.24 6.80
CA SER A 222 9.45 -8.93 7.44
C SER A 222 8.34 -8.69 6.41
N ALA A 223 8.62 -7.94 5.34
CA ALA A 223 7.67 -7.67 4.27
C ALA A 223 7.26 -8.95 3.54
N TYR A 224 8.22 -9.82 3.20
CA TYR A 224 7.94 -11.10 2.55
C TYR A 224 7.06 -11.99 3.43
N ALA A 225 7.44 -12.17 4.71
CA ALA A 225 6.70 -12.97 5.67
C ALA A 225 5.28 -12.43 5.91
N SER A 226 5.16 -11.10 6.09
CA SER A 226 3.87 -10.43 6.30
C SER A 226 2.96 -10.54 5.08
N THR A 227 3.49 -10.34 3.87
CA THR A 227 2.71 -10.47 2.63
C THR A 227 2.19 -11.88 2.45
N ARG A 228 3.07 -12.88 2.64
CA ARG A 228 2.68 -14.30 2.59
C ARG A 228 1.60 -14.65 3.62
N PHE A 229 1.78 -14.16 4.85
CA PHE A 229 0.80 -14.37 5.93
C PHE A 229 -0.54 -13.71 5.60
N LEU A 230 -0.54 -12.44 5.20
CA LEU A 230 -1.77 -11.68 4.94
C LEU A 230 -2.57 -12.24 3.76
N LEU A 231 -1.92 -12.60 2.65
CA LEU A 231 -2.62 -13.21 1.51
C LEU A 231 -3.22 -14.57 1.90
N ARG A 232 -2.50 -15.37 2.70
CA ARG A 232 -3.06 -16.62 3.21
C ARG A 232 -4.21 -16.38 4.19
N PHE A 233 -4.09 -15.38 5.04
CA PHE A 233 -5.10 -15.00 6.01
C PHE A 233 -6.39 -14.55 5.32
N PHE A 234 -6.31 -13.71 4.29
CA PHE A 234 -7.49 -13.19 3.58
C PHE A 234 -8.19 -14.18 2.65
N ARG A 235 -7.67 -15.41 2.50
CA ARG A 235 -8.41 -16.49 1.83
C ARG A 235 -9.66 -16.93 2.58
N SER A 236 -9.64 -16.84 3.90
CA SER A 236 -10.71 -17.33 4.77
C SER A 236 -11.14 -16.33 5.85
N ASN A 237 -10.49 -15.18 5.94
CA ASN A 237 -10.72 -14.20 7.00
C ASN A 237 -11.03 -12.81 6.43
N THR A 238 -11.54 -11.97 7.31
CA THR A 238 -12.08 -10.64 7.02
C THR A 238 -11.15 -9.54 7.55
N LEU A 239 -11.47 -8.27 7.28
CA LEU A 239 -10.75 -7.11 7.79
C LEU A 239 -11.01 -6.80 9.28
N TRP A 240 -11.98 -7.47 9.93
CA TRP A 240 -12.37 -7.16 11.30
C TRP A 240 -11.23 -7.14 12.33
N PRO A 241 -10.31 -8.11 12.37
CA PRO A 241 -9.21 -8.07 13.35
C PRO A 241 -8.36 -6.81 13.23
N PHE A 242 -8.10 -6.36 12.00
CA PHE A 242 -7.32 -5.15 11.74
C PHE A 242 -8.12 -3.88 12.07
N ALA A 243 -9.42 -3.86 11.79
CA ALA A 243 -10.31 -2.77 12.15
C ALA A 243 -10.35 -2.56 13.68
N VAL A 244 -10.57 -3.64 14.43
CA VAL A 244 -10.60 -3.59 15.91
C VAL A 244 -9.24 -3.13 16.46
N TYR A 245 -8.13 -3.68 15.96
CA TYR A 245 -6.79 -3.26 16.37
C TYR A 245 -6.58 -1.75 16.16
N CYS A 246 -6.88 -1.24 14.97
CA CYS A 246 -6.72 0.19 14.66
C CYS A 246 -7.62 1.09 15.53
N ILE A 247 -8.85 0.66 15.82
CA ILE A 247 -9.77 1.42 16.67
C ILE A 247 -9.25 1.47 18.11
N VAL A 248 -8.89 0.31 18.69
CA VAL A 248 -8.44 0.23 20.09
C VAL A 248 -7.14 0.99 20.28
N VAL A 249 -6.13 0.73 19.42
CA VAL A 249 -4.82 1.38 19.53
C VAL A 249 -4.94 2.87 19.20
N GLY A 250 -5.73 3.26 18.20
CA GLY A 250 -5.95 4.65 17.84
C GLY A 250 -6.62 5.43 18.98
N ALA A 251 -7.67 4.87 19.58
CA ALA A 251 -8.35 5.48 20.73
C ALA A 251 -7.41 5.61 21.95
N TRP A 252 -6.65 4.56 22.26
CA TRP A 252 -5.67 4.59 23.35
C TRP A 252 -4.59 5.64 23.13
N CYS A 253 -4.01 5.69 21.93
CA CYS A 253 -3.01 6.72 21.60
C CYS A 253 -3.60 8.14 21.63
N MET A 254 -4.86 8.34 21.22
CA MET A 254 -5.51 9.65 21.36
C MET A 254 -5.60 10.11 22.80
N VAL A 255 -5.98 9.23 23.72
CA VAL A 255 -6.03 9.54 25.16
C VAL A 255 -4.62 9.81 25.73
N TYR A 256 -3.61 9.09 25.25
CA TYR A 256 -2.23 9.23 25.72
C TYR A 256 -1.56 10.53 25.25
N PHE A 257 -1.89 11.03 24.05
CA PHE A 257 -1.29 12.23 23.44
C PHE A 257 -2.17 13.49 23.57
N ALA A 258 -3.40 13.38 24.09
CA ALA A 258 -4.27 14.51 24.37
C ALA A 258 -3.83 15.25 25.62
#